data_876cb6491be276199c5338d117778630
#
_entry.id   876cb6491be276199c5338d117778630
#
_cell.length_a   1.000
_cell.length_b   1.000
_cell.length_c   1.000
_cell.angle_alpha   90.00
_cell.angle_beta   90.00
_cell.angle_gamma   90.00
#
_symmetry.space_group_name_H-M   'P 1'
#
loop_
_entity.id
_entity.type
_entity.pdbx_description
1 polymer ?
#
loop_
_entity_poly.entity_id
_entity_poly.type
_entity_poly.pdbx_seq_one_letter_code
_entity_poly.pdbx_strand_id
1 'polypeptide(L)'
;MYRXPCYPYQVFDPRYQYWNDYNRLHNLNPHYFSWYDASRNHDHENIQITDYGRRPLVLNIDQAAKQNNTYRTALWTGXHLQVTLMSIHVGXDIGLEVHPTTDQFIHIEQGQGLVQMGDSKNNLDFQQMAYDGYAIMIPAGKWHNVTNTGSVPLKIYVIYAPPEHPFGTVHETKAEAMSAD
;
A
#
# COMPACT_ATOMS: atom_id res chain seq x y z
N MET A 1 -12.72 28.24 44.97
CA MET A 1 -13.30 27.96 43.64
C MET A 1 -12.61 26.72 43.08
N TYR A 2 -13.27 25.55 43.22
CA TYR A 2 -12.72 24.27 42.73
C TYR A 2 -13.17 24.07 41.28
N ARG A 3 -12.20 23.91 40.41
CA ARG A 3 -12.51 23.56 39.00
C ARG A 3 -12.45 22.03 38.83
N UNK A 4 -13.45 21.29 38.48
CA UNK A 4 -13.46 20.14 38.26
C UNK A 4 -12.81 19.83 37.17
N PRO A 5 -12.21 18.86 37.14
CA PRO A 5 -11.55 18.40 35.93
C PRO A 5 -12.56 18.03 34.84
N CYS A 6 -12.34 18.57 33.66
CA CYS A 6 -13.11 18.16 32.48
C CYS A 6 -12.68 16.74 32.07
N TYR A 7 -13.54 15.77 32.31
CA TYR A 7 -13.37 14.43 31.75
C TYR A 7 -13.68 14.50 30.24
N PRO A 8 -12.82 13.96 29.38
CA PRO A 8 -13.14 13.90 27.97
C PRO A 8 -14.37 13.02 27.74
N TYR A 9 -15.23 13.44 26.84
CA TYR A 9 -16.42 12.69 26.44
C TYR A 9 -15.99 11.29 25.99
N GLN A 10 -16.40 10.25 26.69
CA GLN A 10 -16.27 8.90 26.20
C GLN A 10 -17.27 8.72 25.06
N VAL A 11 -16.77 8.64 23.85
CA VAL A 11 -17.59 8.28 22.70
C VAL A 11 -18.02 6.82 22.90
N PHE A 12 -19.31 6.62 23.05
CA PHE A 12 -19.86 5.28 23.19
C PHE A 12 -19.81 4.59 21.82
N ASP A 13 -18.89 3.66 21.65
CA ASP A 13 -18.78 2.86 20.42
C ASP A 13 -19.40 1.47 20.71
N PRO A 14 -20.55 1.14 20.10
CA PRO A 14 -21.21 -0.15 20.33
C PRO A 14 -20.35 -1.36 19.98
N ARG A 15 -19.36 -1.22 19.10
CA ARG A 15 -18.45 -2.30 18.71
C ARG A 15 -17.57 -2.73 19.87
N TYR A 16 -17.20 -1.80 20.75
CA TYR A 16 -16.41 -2.10 21.94
C TYR A 16 -17.20 -2.95 22.95
N GLN A 17 -18.51 -2.72 23.05
CA GLN A 17 -19.35 -3.51 23.95
C GLN A 17 -19.50 -4.95 23.47
N TYR A 18 -19.72 -5.12 22.15
CA TYR A 18 -19.79 -6.45 21.55
C TYR A 18 -18.51 -7.27 21.80
N TRP A 19 -17.34 -6.65 21.67
CA TRP A 19 -16.04 -7.29 21.89
C TRP A 19 -15.83 -7.70 23.35
N ASN A 20 -16.20 -6.83 24.30
CA ASN A 20 -16.10 -7.12 25.72
C ASN A 20 -17.05 -8.26 26.13
N ASP A 21 -18.27 -8.27 25.60
CA ASP A 21 -19.24 -9.31 25.86
C ASP A 21 -18.82 -10.65 25.26
N TYR A 22 -18.25 -10.63 24.06
CA TYR A 22 -17.69 -11.83 23.40
C TYR A 22 -16.58 -12.46 24.26
N ASN A 23 -15.63 -11.65 24.71
CA ASN A 23 -14.51 -12.13 25.53
C ASN A 23 -14.96 -12.67 26.89
N ARG A 24 -15.97 -12.06 27.48
CA ARG A 24 -16.58 -12.50 28.74
C ARG A 24 -17.28 -13.85 28.61
N LEU A 25 -17.97 -14.06 27.50
CA LEU A 25 -18.69 -15.31 27.22
C LEU A 25 -17.74 -16.48 26.92
N HIS A 26 -16.56 -16.21 26.39
CA HIS A 26 -15.61 -17.25 25.99
C HIS A 26 -14.45 -17.43 26.99
N ASN A 27 -14.53 -16.77 28.16
CA ASN A 27 -13.56 -16.93 29.25
C ASN A 27 -12.11 -16.68 28.81
N LEU A 28 -11.92 -15.76 27.87
CA LEU A 28 -10.58 -15.42 27.37
C LEU A 28 -9.86 -14.53 28.40
N ASN A 29 -8.63 -14.92 28.73
CA ASN A 29 -7.81 -14.20 29.70
C ASN A 29 -7.58 -12.74 29.27
N PRO A 30 -8.00 -11.75 30.08
CA PRO A 30 -7.83 -10.32 29.71
C PRO A 30 -6.38 -9.90 29.53
N HIS A 31 -5.44 -10.65 30.08
CA HIS A 31 -4.01 -10.33 29.93
C HIS A 31 -3.45 -10.71 28.54
N TYR A 32 -4.22 -11.44 27.72
CA TYR A 32 -3.77 -11.82 26.38
C TYR A 32 -3.84 -10.67 25.37
N PHE A 33 -4.55 -9.60 25.71
CA PHE A 33 -4.76 -8.47 24.82
C PHE A 33 -4.34 -7.15 25.47
N SER A 34 -3.05 -7.09 25.88
CA SER A 34 -2.46 -5.79 26.19
C SER A 34 -2.18 -5.09 24.86
N TRP A 35 -3.08 -4.19 24.47
CA TRP A 35 -2.96 -3.39 23.24
C TRP A 35 -1.78 -2.41 23.31
N TYR A 36 -1.11 -2.34 24.45
CA TYR A 36 0.01 -1.45 24.67
C TYR A 36 1.24 -2.20 25.15
N ASP A 37 1.70 -3.15 24.35
CA ASP A 37 3.09 -3.53 24.47
C ASP A 37 3.90 -2.70 23.45
N ALA A 38 4.05 -1.42 23.77
CA ALA A 38 4.90 -0.51 23.00
C ALA A 38 6.38 -0.92 23.06
N SER A 39 6.70 -1.99 23.81
CA SER A 39 8.06 -2.50 23.94
C SER A 39 8.35 -3.70 23.03
N ARG A 40 7.36 -4.16 22.26
CA ARG A 40 7.71 -5.09 21.18
C ARG A 40 8.45 -4.29 20.11
N ASN A 41 9.75 -4.33 20.23
CA ASN A 41 10.57 -4.19 19.04
C ASN A 41 9.98 -5.20 18.03
N HIS A 42 9.22 -4.69 17.05
CA HIS A 42 9.03 -5.45 15.84
C HIS A 42 10.44 -5.57 15.28
N ASP A 43 11.16 -6.61 15.72
CA ASP A 43 12.37 -7.00 15.04
C ASP A 43 12.04 -6.93 13.55
N HIS A 44 12.87 -6.25 12.81
CA HIS A 44 12.73 -6.12 11.36
C HIS A 44 12.86 -7.52 10.76
N GLU A 45 11.80 -8.34 10.91
CA GLU A 45 11.75 -9.64 10.24
C GLU A 45 11.92 -9.38 8.76
N ASN A 46 12.96 -9.95 8.21
CA ASN A 46 13.21 -9.84 6.77
C ASN A 46 12.09 -10.58 6.05
N ILE A 47 11.18 -9.83 5.44
CA ILE A 47 10.06 -10.41 4.71
C ILE A 47 10.60 -11.03 3.43
N GLN A 48 10.27 -12.29 3.18
CA GLN A 48 10.59 -12.92 1.91
C GLN A 48 9.70 -12.31 0.82
N ILE A 49 10.28 -11.46 -0.02
CA ILE A 49 9.53 -10.80 -1.10
C ILE A 49 9.46 -11.76 -2.28
N THR A 50 8.29 -12.37 -2.46
CA THR A 50 7.97 -13.33 -3.53
C THR A 50 6.47 -13.29 -3.77
N ASP A 51 6.00 -13.77 -4.92
CA ASP A 51 4.57 -13.86 -5.19
C ASP A 51 3.96 -15.05 -4.43
N TYR A 52 3.17 -14.77 -3.42
CA TYR A 52 2.53 -15.77 -2.59
C TYR A 52 1.31 -16.43 -3.28
N GLY A 53 0.97 -16.00 -4.47
CA GLY A 53 -0.13 -16.58 -5.23
C GLY A 53 -1.48 -16.37 -4.57
N ARG A 54 -2.36 -17.38 -4.65
CA ARG A 54 -3.73 -17.29 -4.13
C ARG A 54 -3.88 -17.77 -2.68
N ARG A 55 -2.76 -17.94 -1.97
CA ARG A 55 -2.80 -18.39 -0.58
C ARG A 55 -3.22 -17.24 0.34
N PRO A 56 -3.97 -17.52 1.41
CA PRO A 56 -4.19 -16.50 2.43
C PRO A 56 -2.85 -15.98 2.95
N LEU A 57 -2.76 -14.65 3.14
CA LEU A 57 -1.52 -13.99 3.54
C LEU A 57 -1.82 -12.83 4.47
N VAL A 58 -1.03 -12.71 5.53
CA VAL A 58 -0.98 -11.53 6.39
C VAL A 58 0.49 -11.17 6.53
N LEU A 59 0.83 -9.93 6.21
CA LEU A 59 2.19 -9.42 6.39
C LEU A 59 2.15 -7.89 6.63
N ASN A 60 3.27 -7.35 7.06
CA ASN A 60 3.44 -5.91 7.20
C ASN A 60 3.76 -5.32 5.83
N ILE A 61 2.76 -4.72 5.17
CA ILE A 61 2.89 -4.22 3.79
C ILE A 61 3.83 -3.00 3.71
N ASP A 62 3.83 -2.16 4.74
CA ASP A 62 4.75 -1.02 4.83
C ASP A 62 6.20 -1.51 4.83
N GLN A 63 6.49 -2.49 5.68
CA GLN A 63 7.83 -3.07 5.76
C GLN A 63 8.22 -3.75 4.43
N ALA A 64 7.32 -4.51 3.82
CA ALA A 64 7.58 -5.18 2.54
C ALA A 64 7.89 -4.16 1.44
N ALA A 65 7.09 -3.08 1.36
CA ALA A 65 7.30 -2.03 0.36
C ALA A 65 8.64 -1.32 0.55
N LYS A 66 8.98 -0.97 1.79
CA LYS A 66 10.25 -0.29 2.11
C LYS A 66 11.46 -1.20 1.86
N GLN A 67 11.32 -2.50 2.12
CA GLN A 67 12.37 -3.51 1.91
C GLN A 67 12.59 -3.79 0.42
N ASN A 68 11.57 -3.66 -0.43
CA ASN A 68 11.67 -3.95 -1.85
C ASN A 68 12.62 -2.96 -2.55
N ASN A 69 13.57 -3.48 -3.32
CA ASN A 69 14.52 -2.65 -4.07
C ASN A 69 14.44 -2.84 -5.58
N THR A 70 13.58 -3.75 -6.05
CA THR A 70 13.35 -3.95 -7.49
C THR A 70 12.39 -2.89 -8.02
N TYR A 71 12.45 -2.65 -9.31
CA TYR A 71 11.50 -1.74 -9.97
C TYR A 71 10.06 -2.23 -9.76
N ARG A 72 9.80 -3.54 -9.95
CA ARG A 72 8.47 -4.15 -9.72
C ARG A 72 8.63 -5.61 -9.28
N THR A 73 7.95 -5.99 -8.19
CA THR A 73 7.85 -7.38 -7.76
C THR A 73 6.40 -7.70 -7.41
N ALA A 74 5.84 -8.74 -8.03
CA ALA A 74 4.53 -9.26 -7.64
C ALA A 74 4.65 -9.87 -6.25
N LEU A 75 3.77 -9.47 -5.34
CA LEU A 75 3.74 -9.96 -3.97
C LEU A 75 2.61 -10.96 -3.75
N TRP A 76 1.46 -10.74 -4.39
CA TRP A 76 0.30 -11.62 -4.27
C TRP A 76 -0.57 -11.50 -5.51
N THR A 77 -0.86 -12.63 -6.18
CA THR A 77 -1.67 -12.66 -7.40
C THR A 77 -2.88 -13.55 -7.19
N GLY A 78 -3.98 -12.94 -7.13
CA GLY A 78 -5.28 -13.63 -6.99
C GLY A 78 -6.05 -13.78 -8.29
N UNK A 79 -7.17 -13.98 -8.22
CA UNK A 79 -8.00 -14.11 -9.23
C UNK A 79 -8.52 -12.89 -9.75
N HIS A 80 -8.86 -12.01 -8.85
CA HIS A 80 -9.51 -10.74 -9.19
C HIS A 80 -8.67 -9.54 -8.76
N LEU A 81 -7.53 -9.75 -8.13
CA LEU A 81 -6.71 -8.73 -7.50
C LEU A 81 -5.26 -9.15 -7.56
N GLN A 82 -4.36 -8.20 -7.78
CA GLN A 82 -2.92 -8.42 -7.68
C GLN A 82 -2.30 -7.29 -6.87
N VAL A 83 -1.34 -7.65 -5.99
CA VAL A 83 -0.54 -6.68 -5.24
C VAL A 83 0.89 -6.77 -5.73
N THR A 84 1.47 -5.63 -6.10
CA THR A 84 2.89 -5.54 -6.44
C THR A 84 3.57 -4.48 -5.59
N LEU A 85 4.87 -4.60 -5.45
CA LEU A 85 5.74 -3.63 -4.78
C LEU A 85 6.60 -2.97 -5.85
N MET A 86 6.85 -1.65 -5.70
CA MET A 86 7.77 -0.96 -6.62
C MET A 86 8.71 -0.03 -5.84
N SER A 87 9.92 0.08 -6.37
CA SER A 87 10.92 1.04 -5.88
C SER A 87 11.38 1.89 -7.06
N ILE A 88 11.01 3.17 -7.03
CA ILE A 88 11.27 4.10 -8.13
C ILE A 88 12.42 5.03 -7.71
N HIS A 89 13.51 4.99 -8.45
CA HIS A 89 14.69 5.82 -8.16
C HIS A 89 14.36 7.31 -8.26
N VAL A 90 15.14 8.11 -7.58
CA VAL A 90 15.03 9.58 -7.63
C VAL A 90 15.08 10.05 -9.09
N GLY A 91 14.08 10.87 -9.50
CA GLY A 91 13.93 11.34 -10.87
C GLY A 91 13.35 10.35 -11.88
N UNK A 92 13.05 9.02 -11.60
CA UNK A 92 12.45 8.06 -12.33
C UNK A 92 11.01 8.13 -12.17
N ASP A 93 10.36 7.36 -12.88
CA ASP A 93 8.89 7.25 -12.86
C ASP A 93 8.42 5.83 -13.15
N ILE A 94 7.09 5.57 -12.98
CA ILE A 94 6.50 4.26 -13.26
C ILE A 94 6.36 3.98 -14.77
N GLY A 95 6.59 4.99 -15.61
CA GLY A 95 6.31 4.90 -17.05
C GLY A 95 4.89 5.40 -17.37
N LEU A 96 4.76 6.18 -18.42
CA LEU A 96 3.43 6.62 -18.87
C LEU A 96 2.68 5.43 -19.43
N GLU A 97 1.60 5.02 -18.75
CA GLU A 97 0.87 3.80 -19.09
C GLU A 97 -0.64 4.00 -19.02
N VAL A 98 -1.39 3.06 -19.59
CA VAL A 98 -2.85 2.98 -19.50
C VAL A 98 -3.25 1.52 -19.40
N HIS A 99 -4.15 1.22 -18.47
CA HIS A 99 -4.75 -0.12 -18.34
C HIS A 99 -6.22 -0.05 -18.75
N PRO A 100 -6.57 -0.52 -19.94
CA PRO A 100 -7.93 -0.30 -20.47
C PRO A 100 -9.06 -0.88 -19.63
N THR A 101 -8.80 -1.98 -18.90
CA THR A 101 -9.83 -2.74 -18.18
C THR A 101 -9.50 -2.97 -16.71
N THR A 102 -8.40 -2.38 -16.20
CA THR A 102 -7.92 -2.61 -14.85
C THR A 102 -7.93 -1.31 -14.07
N ASP A 103 -8.66 -1.28 -12.97
CA ASP A 103 -8.53 -0.20 -11.98
C ASP A 103 -7.23 -0.41 -11.21
N GLN A 104 -6.56 0.69 -10.88
CA GLN A 104 -5.29 0.64 -10.17
C GLN A 104 -5.34 1.54 -8.94
N PHE A 105 -4.82 1.01 -7.82
CA PHE A 105 -4.65 1.74 -6.57
C PHE A 105 -3.17 1.74 -6.24
N ILE A 106 -2.60 2.90 -5.95
CA ILE A 106 -1.20 3.03 -5.52
C ILE A 106 -1.20 3.66 -4.12
N HIS A 107 -0.39 3.11 -3.22
CA HIS A 107 -0.15 3.70 -1.91
C HIS A 107 1.34 4.00 -1.75
N ILE A 108 1.65 5.21 -1.27
CA ILE A 108 3.02 5.64 -1.04
C ILE A 108 3.40 5.31 0.40
N GLU A 109 4.43 4.47 0.56
CA GLU A 109 4.97 4.06 1.87
C GLU A 109 6.25 4.82 2.23
N GLN A 110 6.87 5.49 1.24
CA GLN A 110 8.04 6.33 1.46
C GLN A 110 8.24 7.25 0.26
N GLY A 111 8.55 8.50 0.50
CA GLY A 111 8.95 9.44 -0.53
C GLY A 111 7.81 10.33 -1.00
N GLN A 112 7.98 10.90 -2.19
CA GLN A 112 6.99 11.80 -2.79
C GLN A 112 7.06 11.73 -4.30
N GLY A 113 5.93 11.98 -4.95
CA GLY A 113 5.88 11.96 -6.41
C GLY A 113 4.87 12.92 -6.99
N LEU A 114 5.08 13.28 -8.24
CA LEU A 114 4.10 14.00 -9.04
C LEU A 114 3.23 12.97 -9.75
N VAL A 115 1.94 13.01 -9.48
CA VAL A 115 0.92 12.17 -10.12
C VAL A 115 0.34 12.94 -11.29
N GLN A 116 0.28 12.33 -12.47
CA GLN A 116 -0.29 12.92 -13.68
C GLN A 116 -1.26 11.91 -14.28
N MET A 117 -2.48 12.36 -14.62
CA MET A 117 -3.50 11.51 -15.26
C MET A 117 -4.28 12.30 -16.31
N GLY A 118 -4.83 11.58 -17.30
CA GLY A 118 -5.67 12.20 -18.31
C GLY A 118 -6.34 11.20 -19.24
N ASP A 119 -7.16 11.70 -20.15
CA ASP A 119 -7.89 10.86 -21.10
C ASP A 119 -7.04 10.46 -22.31
N SER A 120 -5.88 11.07 -22.48
CA SER A 120 -4.96 10.70 -23.56
C SER A 120 -3.51 10.91 -23.10
N LYS A 121 -2.58 10.20 -23.74
CA LYS A 121 -1.16 10.29 -23.41
C LYS A 121 -0.58 11.68 -23.63
N ASN A 122 -1.22 12.47 -24.47
CA ASN A 122 -0.76 13.82 -24.81
C ASN A 122 -1.45 14.90 -23.98
N ASN A 123 -2.39 14.53 -23.11
CA ASN A 123 -3.13 15.48 -22.28
C ASN A 123 -3.37 14.88 -20.90
N LEU A 124 -2.43 15.12 -19.99
CA LEU A 124 -2.51 14.69 -18.58
C LEU A 124 -2.91 15.91 -17.75
N ASP A 125 -4.17 16.28 -17.80
CA ASP A 125 -4.68 17.52 -17.21
C ASP A 125 -4.90 17.43 -15.70
N PHE A 126 -4.98 16.23 -15.12
CA PHE A 126 -4.96 16.06 -13.66
C PHE A 126 -3.51 15.95 -13.21
N GLN A 127 -3.07 16.86 -12.35
CA GLN A 127 -1.71 16.83 -11.81
C GLN A 127 -1.75 17.16 -10.32
N GLN A 128 -1.14 16.30 -9.50
CA GLN A 128 -1.13 16.52 -8.06
C GLN A 128 0.10 15.89 -7.42
N MET A 129 0.68 16.58 -6.44
CA MET A 129 1.73 16.02 -5.60
C MET A 129 1.13 15.02 -4.61
N ALA A 130 1.83 13.90 -4.41
CA ALA A 130 1.47 12.89 -3.43
C ALA A 130 2.70 12.55 -2.58
N TYR A 131 2.46 12.24 -1.32
CA TYR A 131 3.49 12.08 -0.30
C TYR A 131 3.28 10.75 0.46
N ASP A 132 4.22 10.42 1.33
CA ASP A 132 4.10 9.28 2.25
C ASP A 132 2.70 9.26 2.89
N GLY A 133 2.04 8.10 2.87
CA GLY A 133 0.69 7.89 3.39
C GLY A 133 -0.44 8.21 2.40
N TYR A 134 -0.11 8.71 1.19
CA TYR A 134 -1.14 9.07 0.20
C TYR A 134 -1.56 7.86 -0.63
N ALA A 135 -2.85 7.83 -0.96
CA ALA A 135 -3.43 6.86 -1.87
C ALA A 135 -3.79 7.55 -3.20
N ILE A 136 -3.53 6.87 -4.30
CA ILE A 136 -3.79 7.33 -5.66
C ILE A 136 -4.74 6.31 -6.29
N MET A 137 -5.92 6.77 -6.74
CA MET A 137 -6.92 5.91 -7.41
C MET A 137 -6.93 6.23 -8.88
N ILE A 138 -6.70 5.22 -9.71
CA ILE A 138 -6.57 5.36 -11.17
C ILE A 138 -7.64 4.49 -11.82
N PRO A 139 -8.70 5.10 -12.36
CA PRO A 139 -9.74 4.34 -13.05
C PRO A 139 -9.21 3.70 -14.34
N ALA A 140 -9.78 2.56 -14.70
CA ALA A 140 -9.50 1.89 -15.97
C ALA A 140 -9.63 2.89 -17.15
N GLY A 141 -8.72 2.81 -18.09
CA GLY A 141 -8.69 3.67 -19.27
C GLY A 141 -8.02 5.03 -19.09
N LYS A 142 -7.57 5.37 -17.88
CA LYS A 142 -6.87 6.65 -17.66
C LYS A 142 -5.38 6.50 -17.92
N TRP A 143 -4.85 7.31 -18.82
CA TRP A 143 -3.40 7.49 -18.98
C TRP A 143 -2.85 8.09 -17.70
N HIS A 144 -1.75 7.55 -17.21
CA HIS A 144 -1.20 8.02 -15.94
C HIS A 144 0.29 7.78 -15.83
N ASN A 145 0.92 8.57 -14.96
CA ASN A 145 2.31 8.42 -14.58
C ASN A 145 2.50 8.91 -13.14
N VAL A 146 3.47 8.36 -12.46
CA VAL A 146 3.93 8.86 -11.14
C VAL A 146 5.45 9.01 -11.22
N THR A 147 5.91 10.24 -11.09
CA THR A 147 7.33 10.57 -11.15
C THR A 147 7.87 10.84 -9.75
N ASN A 148 8.93 10.17 -9.35
CA ASN A 148 9.61 10.43 -8.08
C ASN A 148 10.28 11.81 -8.14
N THR A 149 9.73 12.77 -7.42
CA THR A 149 10.26 14.15 -7.33
C THR A 149 10.98 14.40 -6.00
N GLY A 150 11.18 13.36 -5.21
CA GLY A 150 11.84 13.46 -3.92
C GLY A 150 13.35 13.24 -4.01
N SER A 151 13.98 13.13 -2.84
CA SER A 151 15.41 12.91 -2.69
C SER A 151 15.77 11.48 -2.24
N VAL A 152 14.76 10.62 -2.09
CA VAL A 152 14.92 9.21 -1.70
C VAL A 152 14.11 8.34 -2.67
N PRO A 153 14.37 7.03 -2.75
CA PRO A 153 13.53 6.15 -3.57
C PRO A 153 12.06 6.25 -3.15
N LEU A 154 11.17 6.30 -4.13
CA LEU A 154 9.72 6.29 -3.91
C LEU A 154 9.30 4.82 -3.76
N LYS A 155 8.88 4.45 -2.54
CA LYS A 155 8.46 3.08 -2.22
C LYS A 155 6.93 3.04 -2.21
N ILE A 156 6.39 2.17 -3.06
CA ILE A 156 4.94 2.07 -3.22
C ILE A 156 4.51 0.61 -3.24
N TYR A 157 3.27 0.35 -2.82
CA TYR A 157 2.60 -0.86 -3.25
C TYR A 157 1.45 -0.49 -4.17
N VAL A 158 1.18 -1.39 -5.10
CA VAL A 158 0.18 -1.16 -6.15
C VAL A 158 -0.80 -2.33 -6.14
N ILE A 159 -2.09 -2.02 -6.25
CA ILE A 159 -3.14 -3.02 -6.39
C ILE A 159 -3.76 -2.86 -7.78
N TYR A 160 -3.83 -3.95 -8.51
CA TYR A 160 -4.50 -4.05 -9.83
C TYR A 160 -5.74 -4.90 -9.68
N ALA A 161 -6.86 -4.47 -10.23
CA ALA A 161 -8.13 -5.21 -10.22
C ALA A 161 -8.79 -5.11 -11.60
N PRO A 162 -8.75 -6.19 -12.39
CA PRO A 162 -8.12 -7.49 -12.15
C PRO A 162 -6.57 -7.47 -12.24
N PRO A 163 -5.88 -8.61 -12.00
CA PRO A 163 -4.42 -8.69 -12.15
C PRO A 163 -3.93 -8.22 -13.52
N GLU A 164 -2.84 -7.46 -13.53
CA GLU A 164 -2.26 -6.88 -14.73
C GLU A 164 -1.03 -7.65 -15.22
N HIS A 165 -0.24 -8.20 -14.29
CA HIS A 165 1.03 -8.85 -14.63
C HIS A 165 0.96 -10.35 -14.39
N PRO A 166 1.78 -11.16 -15.09
CA PRO A 166 1.88 -12.59 -14.83
C PRO A 166 2.25 -12.89 -13.37
N PHE A 167 1.81 -14.07 -12.87
CA PHE A 167 2.21 -14.57 -11.56
C PHE A 167 3.73 -14.63 -11.47
N GLY A 168 4.28 -14.15 -10.38
CA GLY A 168 5.71 -14.21 -10.10
C GLY A 168 6.56 -13.15 -10.82
N THR A 169 5.93 -12.14 -11.42
CA THR A 169 6.66 -11.06 -12.10
C THR A 169 7.66 -10.39 -11.17
N VAL A 170 8.92 -10.32 -11.62
CA VAL A 170 9.98 -9.52 -11.01
C VAL A 170 10.69 -8.78 -12.13
N HIS A 171 10.74 -7.47 -12.05
CA HIS A 171 11.54 -6.61 -12.93
C HIS A 171 12.53 -5.84 -12.08
N GLU A 172 13.81 -6.14 -12.25
CA GLU A 172 14.86 -5.46 -11.46
C GLU A 172 14.92 -3.98 -11.82
N THR A 173 14.69 -3.67 -13.10
CA THR A 173 14.80 -2.32 -13.64
C THR A 173 13.58 -1.93 -14.45
N LYS A 174 13.40 -0.62 -14.65
CA LYS A 174 12.37 -0.09 -15.55
C LYS A 174 12.56 -0.60 -16.98
N ALA A 175 13.81 -0.69 -17.43
CA ALA A 175 14.12 -1.16 -18.78
C ALA A 175 13.62 -2.59 -19.02
N GLU A 176 13.78 -3.47 -18.03
CA GLU A 176 13.24 -4.83 -18.09
C GLU A 176 11.71 -4.82 -18.20
N ALA A 177 11.07 -4.01 -17.36
CA ALA A 177 9.60 -3.89 -17.37
C ALA A 177 9.09 -3.46 -18.76
N MET A 178 9.70 -2.40 -19.31
CA MET A 178 9.28 -1.86 -20.63
C MET A 178 9.55 -2.84 -21.78
N SER A 179 10.47 -3.79 -21.62
CA SER A 179 10.75 -4.78 -22.67
C SER A 179 9.88 -6.04 -22.55
N ALA A 180 9.19 -6.21 -21.42
CA ALA A 180 8.31 -7.36 -21.17
C ALA A 180 6.85 -7.08 -21.58
N ASP A 181 6.45 -5.80 -21.66
CA ASP A 181 5.13 -5.32 -22.10
C ASP A 181 5.08 -5.18 -23.62
#